data_979be2aad4f3e0a2a576236695a83fab
#
_entry.id   979be2aad4f3e0a2a576236695a83fab
#
_cell.length_a   1.000
_cell.length_b   1.000
_cell.length_c   1.000
_cell.angle_alpha   90.00
_cell.angle_beta   90.00
_cell.angle_gamma   90.00
#
_symmetry.space_group_name_H-M   'P 1'
#
loop_
_entity.id
_entity.type
_entity.pdbx_description
1 polymer ?
#
loop_
_entity_poly.entity_id
_entity_poly.type
_entity_poly.pdbx_seq_one_letter_code
_entity_poly.pdbx_strand_id
1 'polypeptide(L)'
;MALEMRAPLEFWSLMPAMPALMRAPRGDGHPVIVFPGLSASDGSTLPMRGYLQAIGYDVSGWNQGYNFGPRAGILQTAVRQVRDTFDSAGEKVSLIGWSLGGIYARELAKELPDCVRCVITMGTPFSGSHRSTNAWRLYELTSGHDIEKVKDSFDLPKAPPVPTTSVYSRSDGVVAWPASLQNAQSNNPHTENVEVIASHIGLGMNPAVWWVLADRLAQQPSQWKPFSSPSGLPRLLYPDPSRR
;
A
#
# COMPACT_ATOMS: atom_id res chain seq x y z
N MET A 1 -11.08 3.13 16.72
CA MET A 1 -12.03 4.18 16.26
C MET A 1 -11.66 5.59 16.73
N ALA A 2 -11.39 5.86 18.04
CA ALA A 2 -10.98 7.22 18.47
C ALA A 2 -9.69 7.72 17.77
N LEU A 3 -8.77 6.84 17.44
CA LEU A 3 -7.53 7.16 16.73
C LEU A 3 -7.76 7.65 15.28
N GLU A 4 -8.90 7.31 14.68
CA GLU A 4 -9.26 7.70 13.32
C GLU A 4 -9.78 9.15 13.22
N MET A 5 -10.19 9.75 14.34
CA MET A 5 -10.69 11.14 14.36
C MET A 5 -9.65 12.19 13.95
N ARG A 6 -8.39 11.82 13.89
CA ARG A 6 -7.31 12.72 13.44
C ARG A 6 -7.09 12.69 11.93
N ALA A 7 -7.71 11.77 11.19
CA ALA A 7 -7.57 11.69 9.73
C ALA A 7 -7.81 13.03 9.00
N PRO A 8 -8.80 13.87 9.38
CA PRO A 8 -8.94 15.21 8.79
C PRO A 8 -7.71 16.11 9.01
N LEU A 9 -7.06 16.03 10.18
CA LEU A 9 -5.83 16.80 10.46
C LEU A 9 -4.66 16.31 9.61
N GLU A 10 -4.56 15.00 9.40
CA GLU A 10 -3.55 14.40 8.53
C GLU A 10 -3.74 14.85 7.07
N PHE A 11 -4.97 14.89 6.59
CA PHE A 11 -5.30 15.45 5.27
C PHE A 11 -4.90 16.94 5.16
N TRP A 12 -5.28 17.76 6.15
CA TRP A 12 -4.92 19.18 6.14
C TRP A 12 -3.41 19.42 6.22
N SER A 13 -2.63 18.50 6.81
CA SER A 13 -1.18 18.56 6.87
C SER A 13 -0.50 18.42 5.49
N LEU A 14 -1.18 17.91 4.49
CA LEU A 14 -0.67 17.84 3.12
C LEU A 14 -0.39 19.22 2.53
N MET A 15 -1.25 20.21 2.79
CA MET A 15 -1.08 21.55 2.20
C MET A 15 0.27 22.18 2.58
N PRO A 16 0.64 22.32 3.87
CA PRO A 16 1.95 22.86 4.24
C PRO A 16 3.12 21.93 3.88
N ALA A 17 2.89 20.62 3.76
CA ALA A 17 3.92 19.65 3.37
C ALA A 17 4.18 19.60 1.86
N MET A 18 3.27 20.09 1.04
CA MET A 18 3.35 19.99 -0.43
C MET A 18 4.66 20.53 -1.02
N PRO A 19 5.21 21.68 -0.60
CA PRO A 19 6.49 22.16 -1.12
C PRO A 19 7.66 21.20 -0.85
N ALA A 20 7.63 20.46 0.27
CA ALA A 20 8.63 19.43 0.57
C ALA A 20 8.37 18.18 -0.27
N LEU A 21 7.12 17.73 -0.39
CA LEU A 21 6.72 16.58 -1.18
C LEU A 21 7.07 16.74 -2.67
N MET A 22 6.96 17.95 -3.22
CA MET A 22 7.37 18.25 -4.60
C MET A 22 8.89 18.20 -4.84
N ARG A 23 9.70 18.11 -3.75
CA ARG A 23 11.15 17.85 -3.81
C ARG A 23 11.52 16.38 -3.62
N ALA A 24 10.55 15.51 -3.36
CA ALA A 24 10.74 14.06 -3.28
C ALA A 24 11.34 13.52 -4.60
N PRO A 25 11.94 12.32 -4.58
CA PRO A 25 12.44 11.69 -5.79
C PRO A 25 11.39 11.66 -6.91
N ARG A 26 11.82 12.00 -8.12
CA ARG A 26 10.94 12.07 -9.29
C ARG A 26 10.74 10.71 -9.92
N GLY A 27 9.57 10.51 -10.51
CA GLY A 27 9.25 9.35 -11.32
C GLY A 27 9.99 9.32 -12.65
N ASP A 28 10.11 8.13 -13.19
CA ASP A 28 10.69 7.81 -14.50
C ASP A 28 9.62 7.53 -15.57
N GLY A 29 8.35 7.80 -15.24
CA GLY A 29 7.22 7.58 -16.15
C GLY A 29 6.57 6.20 -16.04
N HIS A 30 7.16 5.25 -15.31
CA HIS A 30 6.62 3.90 -15.26
C HIS A 30 5.19 3.84 -14.67
N PRO A 31 4.40 2.83 -15.09
CA PRO A 31 3.02 2.72 -14.68
C PRO A 31 2.87 2.30 -13.22
N VAL A 32 1.90 2.91 -12.55
CA VAL A 32 1.52 2.64 -11.15
C VAL A 32 0.02 2.39 -11.06
N ILE A 33 -0.39 1.29 -10.44
CA ILE A 33 -1.81 1.01 -10.15
C ILE A 33 -2.04 1.12 -8.65
N VAL A 34 -3.09 1.89 -8.25
CA VAL A 34 -3.45 2.09 -6.85
C VAL A 34 -4.76 1.39 -6.52
N PHE A 35 -4.71 0.48 -5.55
CA PHE A 35 -5.86 -0.31 -5.08
C PHE A 35 -6.44 0.30 -3.80
N PRO A 36 -7.76 0.65 -3.79
CA PRO A 36 -8.41 1.26 -2.64
C PRO A 36 -8.70 0.24 -1.53
N GLY A 37 -8.91 0.74 -0.31
CA GLY A 37 -9.33 -0.04 0.83
C GLY A 37 -10.76 -0.58 0.73
N LEU A 38 -11.17 -1.35 1.74
CA LEU A 38 -12.53 -1.88 1.85
C LEU A 38 -13.56 -0.75 1.87
N SER A 39 -14.68 -0.94 1.16
CA SER A 39 -15.77 0.05 1.03
C SER A 39 -15.35 1.39 0.43
N ALA A 40 -14.17 1.47 -0.18
CA ALA A 40 -13.65 2.63 -0.87
C ALA A 40 -13.61 2.40 -2.40
N SER A 41 -13.49 3.47 -3.15
CA SER A 41 -13.34 3.45 -4.61
C SER A 41 -12.13 4.28 -5.02
N ASP A 42 -11.88 4.39 -6.32
CA ASP A 42 -10.81 5.24 -6.88
C ASP A 42 -10.88 6.71 -6.41
N GLY A 43 -12.07 7.18 -6.03
CA GLY A 43 -12.24 8.51 -5.43
C GLY A 43 -11.43 8.71 -4.15
N SER A 44 -11.29 7.67 -3.33
CA SER A 44 -10.52 7.73 -2.07
C SER A 44 -9.02 7.87 -2.27
N THR A 45 -8.50 7.44 -3.41
CA THR A 45 -7.07 7.47 -3.75
C THR A 45 -6.72 8.62 -4.70
N LEU A 46 -7.71 9.40 -5.13
CA LEU A 46 -7.52 10.47 -6.12
C LEU A 46 -6.45 11.49 -5.74
N PRO A 47 -6.39 12.02 -4.49
CA PRO A 47 -5.34 12.96 -4.11
C PRO A 47 -3.93 12.38 -4.21
N MET A 48 -3.76 11.13 -3.75
CA MET A 48 -2.49 10.41 -3.81
C MET A 48 -2.07 10.17 -5.26
N ARG A 49 -2.99 9.70 -6.11
CA ARG A 49 -2.72 9.48 -7.54
C ARG A 49 -2.33 10.78 -8.23
N GLY A 50 -3.03 11.88 -7.95
CA GLY A 50 -2.68 13.19 -8.47
C GLY A 50 -1.29 13.67 -8.06
N TYR A 51 -0.89 13.42 -6.81
CA TYR A 51 0.47 13.71 -6.36
C TYR A 51 1.52 12.87 -7.13
N LEU A 52 1.30 11.56 -7.25
CA LEU A 52 2.23 10.67 -7.95
C LEU A 52 2.35 11.03 -9.44
N GLN A 53 1.25 11.42 -10.10
CA GLN A 53 1.27 11.96 -11.45
C GLN A 53 2.08 13.25 -11.53
N ALA A 54 1.90 14.18 -10.57
CA ALA A 54 2.62 15.45 -10.53
C ALA A 54 4.15 15.28 -10.36
N ILE A 55 4.59 14.19 -9.72
CA ILE A 55 6.01 13.87 -9.59
C ILE A 55 6.55 12.97 -10.70
N GLY A 56 5.72 12.59 -11.70
CA GLY A 56 6.18 12.02 -12.96
C GLY A 56 5.93 10.52 -13.17
N TYR A 57 4.90 9.93 -12.53
CA TYR A 57 4.47 8.55 -12.80
C TYR A 57 3.22 8.52 -13.68
N ASP A 58 3.03 7.43 -14.44
CA ASP A 58 1.75 7.13 -15.11
C ASP A 58 0.85 6.36 -14.13
N VAL A 59 -0.11 7.04 -13.52
CA VAL A 59 -0.88 6.49 -12.40
C VAL A 59 -2.33 6.25 -12.74
N SER A 60 -2.79 5.03 -12.55
CA SER A 60 -4.19 4.63 -12.68
C SER A 60 -4.77 4.13 -11.35
N GLY A 61 -6.09 4.11 -11.26
CA GLY A 61 -6.83 3.42 -10.20
C GLY A 61 -7.08 1.96 -10.55
N TRP A 62 -7.76 1.24 -9.67
CA TRP A 62 -8.12 -0.16 -9.92
C TRP A 62 -9.32 -0.33 -10.88
N ASN A 63 -10.08 0.73 -11.14
CA ASN A 63 -11.15 0.82 -12.14
C ASN A 63 -12.30 -0.19 -11.99
N GLN A 64 -12.57 -0.68 -10.78
CA GLN A 64 -13.63 -1.67 -10.51
C GLN A 64 -14.71 -1.15 -9.54
N GLY A 65 -14.84 0.18 -9.40
CA GLY A 65 -15.81 0.81 -8.53
C GLY A 65 -15.48 0.66 -7.04
N TYR A 66 -16.48 0.30 -6.24
CA TYR A 66 -16.28 0.11 -4.80
C TYR A 66 -15.67 -1.25 -4.48
N ASN A 67 -14.64 -1.25 -3.67
CA ASN A 67 -13.98 -2.45 -3.19
C ASN A 67 -14.75 -3.07 -2.00
N PHE A 68 -15.58 -4.05 -2.26
CA PHE A 68 -16.29 -4.83 -1.23
C PHE A 68 -15.67 -6.21 -1.01
N GLY A 69 -14.40 -6.37 -1.27
CA GLY A 69 -13.68 -7.62 -1.09
C GLY A 69 -13.63 -8.51 -2.33
N PRO A 70 -12.99 -9.68 -2.22
CA PRO A 70 -12.83 -10.61 -3.32
C PRO A 70 -14.17 -11.24 -3.72
N ARG A 71 -14.75 -10.72 -4.77
CA ARG A 71 -15.93 -11.25 -5.45
C ARG A 71 -15.52 -11.96 -6.73
N ALA A 72 -16.40 -12.82 -7.25
CA ALA A 72 -16.18 -13.48 -8.52
C ALA A 72 -15.83 -12.46 -9.63
N GLY A 73 -14.74 -12.70 -10.35
CA GLY A 73 -14.28 -11.85 -11.44
C GLY A 73 -13.38 -10.66 -11.05
N ILE A 74 -13.39 -10.21 -9.78
CA ILE A 74 -12.59 -9.04 -9.35
C ILE A 74 -11.08 -9.31 -9.51
N LEU A 75 -10.60 -10.44 -9.00
CA LEU A 75 -9.16 -10.76 -9.10
C LEU A 75 -8.74 -10.98 -10.56
N GLN A 76 -9.55 -11.69 -11.34
CA GLN A 76 -9.29 -11.92 -12.77
C GLN A 76 -9.24 -10.61 -13.57
N THR A 77 -10.10 -9.65 -13.23
CA THR A 77 -10.07 -8.32 -13.85
C THR A 77 -8.83 -7.54 -13.46
N ALA A 78 -8.40 -7.62 -12.19
CA ALA A 78 -7.16 -7.01 -11.73
C ALA A 78 -5.92 -7.64 -12.40
N VAL A 79 -5.90 -8.97 -12.57
CA VAL A 79 -4.84 -9.69 -13.31
C VAL A 79 -4.76 -9.18 -14.75
N ARG A 80 -5.90 -9.07 -15.45
CA ARG A 80 -5.92 -8.50 -16.81
C ARG A 80 -5.42 -7.07 -16.83
N GLN A 81 -5.89 -6.22 -15.91
CA GLN A 81 -5.45 -4.83 -15.84
C GLN A 81 -3.93 -4.70 -15.69
N VAL A 82 -3.30 -5.50 -14.83
CA VAL A 82 -1.83 -5.47 -14.66
C VAL A 82 -1.12 -5.91 -15.94
N ARG A 83 -1.59 -6.98 -16.59
CA ARG A 83 -1.01 -7.47 -17.86
C ARG A 83 -1.16 -6.45 -18.98
N ASP A 84 -2.36 -5.93 -19.19
CA ASP A 84 -2.65 -4.96 -20.24
C ASP A 84 -1.84 -3.67 -20.04
N THR A 85 -1.67 -3.24 -18.78
CA THR A 85 -0.82 -2.09 -18.44
C THR A 85 0.65 -2.37 -18.73
N PHE A 86 1.17 -3.54 -18.36
CA PHE A 86 2.53 -3.97 -18.65
C PHE A 86 2.80 -4.05 -20.17
N ASP A 87 1.89 -4.70 -20.91
CA ASP A 87 2.01 -4.87 -22.35
C ASP A 87 1.96 -3.52 -23.10
N SER A 88 1.10 -2.61 -22.64
CA SER A 88 0.95 -1.28 -23.24
C SER A 88 2.12 -0.35 -22.93
N ALA A 89 2.67 -0.40 -21.73
CA ALA A 89 3.79 0.45 -21.32
C ALA A 89 5.15 -0.09 -21.77
N GLY A 90 5.26 -1.40 -22.01
CA GLY A 90 6.53 -2.08 -22.29
C GLY A 90 7.49 -2.15 -21.09
N GLU A 91 6.99 -1.87 -19.88
CA GLU A 91 7.76 -1.88 -18.64
C GLU A 91 6.91 -2.29 -17.42
N LYS A 92 7.61 -2.78 -16.36
CA LYS A 92 6.95 -3.33 -15.18
C LYS A 92 6.13 -2.30 -14.42
N VAL A 93 4.98 -2.76 -13.90
CA VAL A 93 3.98 -1.96 -13.17
C VAL A 93 4.27 -1.97 -11.67
N SER A 94 4.28 -0.82 -11.02
CA SER A 94 4.31 -0.73 -9.56
C SER A 94 2.89 -0.81 -8.99
N LEU A 95 2.70 -1.58 -7.91
CA LEU A 95 1.40 -1.76 -7.28
C LEU A 95 1.40 -1.12 -5.89
N ILE A 96 0.45 -0.22 -5.66
CA ILE A 96 0.21 0.39 -4.34
C ILE A 96 -1.14 -0.09 -3.84
N GLY A 97 -1.19 -0.61 -2.60
CA GLY A 97 -2.44 -1.05 -2.01
C GLY A 97 -2.68 -0.48 -0.62
N TRP A 98 -3.84 0.13 -0.42
CA TRP A 98 -4.26 0.63 0.88
C TRP A 98 -5.22 -0.36 1.55
N SER A 99 -4.92 -0.75 2.81
CA SER A 99 -5.75 -1.68 3.58
C SER A 99 -6.00 -2.98 2.80
N LEU A 100 -7.26 -3.35 2.54
CA LEU A 100 -7.62 -4.50 1.71
C LEU A 100 -7.01 -4.44 0.29
N GLY A 101 -6.85 -3.25 -0.27
CA GLY A 101 -6.18 -3.06 -1.56
C GLY A 101 -4.77 -3.61 -1.62
N GLY A 102 -4.06 -3.60 -0.48
CA GLY A 102 -2.73 -4.18 -0.39
C GLY A 102 -2.71 -5.71 -0.45
N ILE A 103 -3.79 -6.39 -0.06
CA ILE A 103 -3.94 -7.83 -0.29
C ILE A 103 -3.95 -8.11 -1.79
N TYR A 104 -4.75 -7.38 -2.58
CA TYR A 104 -4.75 -7.52 -4.04
C TYR A 104 -3.38 -7.26 -4.64
N ALA A 105 -2.73 -6.15 -4.26
CA ALA A 105 -1.40 -5.81 -4.79
C ALA A 105 -0.37 -6.93 -4.52
N ARG A 106 -0.39 -7.54 -3.33
CA ARG A 106 0.50 -8.65 -2.97
C ARG A 106 0.20 -9.91 -3.76
N GLU A 107 -1.07 -10.31 -3.87
CA GLU A 107 -1.45 -11.52 -4.58
C GLU A 107 -1.19 -11.40 -6.09
N LEU A 108 -1.48 -10.25 -6.69
CA LEU A 108 -1.16 -9.96 -8.09
C LEU A 108 0.35 -10.05 -8.37
N ALA A 109 1.19 -9.54 -7.47
CA ALA A 109 2.63 -9.62 -7.62
C ALA A 109 3.19 -11.05 -7.44
N LYS A 110 2.50 -11.92 -6.70
CA LYS A 110 2.83 -13.36 -6.63
C LYS A 110 2.44 -14.09 -7.90
N GLU A 111 1.31 -13.73 -8.49
CA GLU A 111 0.80 -14.33 -9.74
C GLU A 111 1.54 -13.82 -10.98
N LEU A 112 1.94 -12.55 -10.99
CA LEU A 112 2.52 -11.85 -12.12
C LEU A 112 3.89 -11.22 -11.83
N PRO A 113 4.88 -11.94 -11.30
CA PRO A 113 6.15 -11.36 -10.87
C PRO A 113 6.96 -10.73 -12.03
N ASP A 114 6.73 -11.21 -13.25
CA ASP A 114 7.40 -10.68 -14.43
C ASP A 114 6.81 -9.35 -14.92
N CYS A 115 5.55 -9.07 -14.58
CA CYS A 115 4.87 -7.82 -14.92
C CYS A 115 4.98 -6.76 -13.82
N VAL A 116 5.31 -7.16 -12.58
CA VAL A 116 5.32 -6.26 -11.42
C VAL A 116 6.72 -5.79 -11.07
N ARG A 117 6.89 -4.47 -10.91
CA ARG A 117 8.14 -3.81 -10.52
C ARG A 117 8.37 -3.87 -9.01
N CYS A 118 7.40 -3.43 -8.25
CA CYS A 118 7.41 -3.46 -6.78
C CYS A 118 6.00 -3.40 -6.20
N VAL A 119 5.89 -3.72 -4.91
CA VAL A 119 4.64 -3.60 -4.14
C VAL A 119 4.85 -2.69 -2.95
N ILE A 120 3.94 -1.73 -2.75
CA ILE A 120 3.89 -0.91 -1.54
C ILE A 120 2.50 -1.08 -0.91
N THR A 121 2.46 -1.51 0.35
CA THR A 121 1.21 -1.66 1.10
C THR A 121 1.11 -0.65 2.23
N MET A 122 -0.10 -0.19 2.54
CA MET A 122 -0.37 0.78 3.59
C MET A 122 -1.45 0.25 4.52
N GLY A 123 -1.11 -0.06 5.78
CA GLY A 123 -2.04 -0.59 6.78
C GLY A 123 -2.75 -1.88 6.34
N THR A 124 -2.06 -2.77 5.67
CA THR A 124 -2.63 -3.99 5.06
C THR A 124 -2.48 -5.19 5.98
N PRO A 125 -3.58 -5.88 6.36
CA PRO A 125 -3.53 -7.02 7.27
C PRO A 125 -3.22 -8.32 6.52
N PHE A 126 -1.95 -8.61 6.24
CA PHE A 126 -1.52 -9.83 5.55
C PHE A 126 -0.79 -10.83 6.47
N SER A 127 -0.50 -10.48 7.72
CA SER A 127 0.16 -11.35 8.69
C SER A 127 -0.64 -11.47 9.99
N GLY A 128 -0.36 -12.49 10.80
CA GLY A 128 -1.03 -12.71 12.08
C GLY A 128 -2.38 -13.44 12.00
N SER A 129 -3.06 -13.55 13.13
CA SER A 129 -4.39 -14.18 13.20
C SER A 129 -5.48 -13.15 12.82
N HIS A 130 -6.55 -13.61 12.16
CA HIS A 130 -7.65 -12.76 11.69
C HIS A 130 -8.39 -12.03 12.79
N ARG A 131 -8.38 -12.56 14.00
CA ARG A 131 -9.01 -11.96 15.16
C ARG A 131 -8.28 -10.72 15.69
N SER A 132 -7.08 -10.44 15.19
CA SER A 132 -6.28 -9.27 15.60
C SER A 132 -6.63 -7.98 14.87
N THR A 133 -7.59 -7.98 13.93
CA THR A 133 -8.00 -6.78 13.21
C THR A 133 -9.49 -6.56 13.31
N ASN A 134 -9.94 -5.33 13.59
CA ASN A 134 -11.34 -4.96 13.46
C ASN A 134 -11.83 -4.97 12.01
N ALA A 135 -10.91 -5.02 11.06
CA ALA A 135 -11.17 -5.05 9.62
C ALA A 135 -11.92 -6.32 9.19
N TRP A 136 -11.73 -7.47 9.86
CA TRP A 136 -12.46 -8.70 9.53
C TRP A 136 -13.96 -8.59 9.78
N ARG A 137 -14.36 -7.91 10.87
CA ARG A 137 -15.79 -7.66 11.16
C ARG A 137 -16.44 -6.79 10.10
N LEU A 138 -15.71 -5.76 9.65
CA LEU A 138 -16.19 -4.89 8.58
C LEU A 138 -16.26 -5.64 7.24
N TYR A 139 -15.31 -6.51 6.97
CA TYR A 139 -15.30 -7.37 5.78
C TYR A 139 -16.49 -8.35 5.78
N GLU A 140 -16.74 -9.08 6.86
CA GLU A 140 -17.90 -9.99 6.96
C GLU A 140 -19.24 -9.26 6.79
N LEU A 141 -19.38 -8.07 7.42
CA LEU A 141 -20.57 -7.25 7.30
C LEU A 141 -20.83 -6.72 5.89
N THR A 142 -19.77 -6.44 5.12
CA THR A 142 -19.88 -5.79 3.81
C THR A 142 -19.79 -6.76 2.63
N SER A 143 -19.08 -7.88 2.77
CA SER A 143 -18.89 -8.87 1.69
C SER A 143 -19.92 -9.98 1.70
N GLY A 144 -20.53 -10.28 2.84
CA GLY A 144 -21.41 -11.43 3.02
C GLY A 144 -20.71 -12.79 2.83
N HIS A 145 -19.38 -12.80 2.76
CA HIS A 145 -18.57 -13.99 2.50
C HIS A 145 -17.73 -14.31 3.74
N ASP A 146 -17.63 -15.60 4.04
CA ASP A 146 -16.78 -16.12 5.09
C ASP A 146 -15.30 -15.96 4.71
N ILE A 147 -14.55 -15.21 5.49
CA ILE A 147 -13.12 -14.97 5.29
C ILE A 147 -12.31 -16.28 5.28
N GLU A 148 -12.76 -17.30 6.02
CA GLU A 148 -12.06 -18.58 6.06
C GLU A 148 -11.98 -19.23 4.67
N LYS A 149 -13.01 -19.09 3.84
CA LYS A 149 -13.02 -19.63 2.46
C LYS A 149 -12.11 -18.89 1.48
N VAL A 150 -11.84 -17.60 1.73
CA VAL A 150 -10.92 -16.79 0.91
C VAL A 150 -9.47 -17.11 1.27
N LYS A 151 -9.20 -17.51 2.52
CA LYS A 151 -7.87 -17.85 3.01
C LYS A 151 -7.26 -19.10 2.39
N ASP A 152 -8.06 -20.13 2.21
CA ASP A 152 -7.58 -21.39 1.66
C ASP A 152 -7.03 -21.24 0.23
N SER A 153 -7.26 -20.05 -0.38
CA SER A 153 -6.79 -19.71 -1.71
C SER A 153 -5.49 -18.89 -1.73
N PHE A 154 -5.09 -18.26 -0.60
CA PHE A 154 -3.96 -17.30 -0.57
C PHE A 154 -3.03 -17.55 0.63
N ASP A 155 -1.74 -17.67 0.37
CA ASP A 155 -0.70 -17.63 1.42
C ASP A 155 -0.36 -16.15 1.71
N LEU A 156 -1.26 -15.46 2.43
CA LEU A 156 -1.17 -14.03 2.70
C LEU A 156 0.15 -13.60 3.37
N PRO A 157 0.72 -14.33 4.36
CA PRO A 157 1.98 -13.95 4.99
C PRO A 157 3.20 -14.05 4.06
N LYS A 158 3.12 -14.89 3.02
CA LYS A 158 4.23 -15.04 2.07
C LYS A 158 4.50 -13.74 1.34
N ALA A 159 5.76 -13.32 1.32
CA ALA A 159 6.16 -12.14 0.58
C ALA A 159 6.04 -12.34 -0.93
N PRO A 160 5.60 -11.33 -1.69
CA PRO A 160 5.78 -11.34 -3.14
C PRO A 160 7.24 -11.49 -3.52
N PRO A 161 7.58 -12.11 -4.67
CA PRO A 161 8.96 -12.29 -5.10
C PRO A 161 9.60 -11.03 -5.75
N VAL A 162 9.01 -9.87 -5.51
CA VAL A 162 9.45 -8.55 -5.99
C VAL A 162 9.72 -7.62 -4.81
N PRO A 163 10.48 -6.51 -4.97
CA PRO A 163 10.67 -5.53 -3.91
C PRO A 163 9.35 -5.13 -3.26
N THR A 164 9.26 -5.26 -1.93
CA THR A 164 8.00 -5.07 -1.20
C THR A 164 8.22 -4.23 0.05
N THR A 165 7.52 -3.10 0.15
CA THR A 165 7.52 -2.21 1.30
C THR A 165 6.15 -2.25 1.99
N SER A 166 6.12 -2.54 3.28
CA SER A 166 4.93 -2.41 4.12
C SER A 166 5.01 -1.14 4.96
N VAL A 167 4.13 -0.18 4.69
CA VAL A 167 3.96 1.01 5.51
C VAL A 167 2.88 0.73 6.56
N TYR A 168 3.23 0.93 7.83
CA TYR A 168 2.32 0.66 8.93
C TYR A 168 2.38 1.76 10.00
N SER A 169 1.38 1.79 10.87
CA SER A 169 1.35 2.70 12.01
C SER A 169 0.91 1.97 13.28
N ARG A 170 1.63 2.17 14.39
CA ARG A 170 1.21 1.66 15.71
C ARG A 170 -0.05 2.35 16.23
N SER A 171 -0.40 3.47 15.66
CA SER A 171 -1.60 4.22 15.99
C SER A 171 -2.72 4.08 14.95
N ASP A 172 -2.65 3.05 14.10
CA ASP A 172 -3.75 2.57 13.27
C ASP A 172 -4.89 2.06 14.19
N GLY A 173 -6.08 2.62 14.04
CA GLY A 173 -7.25 2.29 14.87
C GLY A 173 -8.17 1.22 14.26
N VAL A 174 -7.82 0.70 13.07
CA VAL A 174 -8.60 -0.29 12.31
C VAL A 174 -7.85 -1.61 12.20
N VAL A 175 -6.62 -1.57 11.71
CA VAL A 175 -5.76 -2.74 11.55
C VAL A 175 -4.71 -2.76 12.65
N ALA A 176 -4.65 -3.86 13.41
CA ALA A 176 -3.58 -4.05 14.39
C ALA A 176 -2.23 -4.07 13.65
N TRP A 177 -1.34 -3.16 14.01
CA TRP A 177 -0.07 -2.95 13.29
C TRP A 177 0.78 -4.22 13.09
N PRO A 178 0.80 -5.23 14.03
CA PRO A 178 1.57 -6.46 13.78
C PRO A 178 1.04 -7.27 12.59
N ALA A 179 -0.25 -7.10 12.25
CA ALA A 179 -0.83 -7.75 11.08
C ALA A 179 -0.36 -7.16 9.74
N SER A 180 0.28 -5.98 9.78
CA SER A 180 0.85 -5.32 8.59
C SER A 180 2.37 -5.52 8.47
N LEU A 181 2.99 -6.34 9.33
CA LEU A 181 4.43 -6.56 9.28
C LEU A 181 4.80 -7.74 8.38
N GLN A 182 5.72 -7.50 7.47
CA GLN A 182 6.43 -8.56 6.78
C GLN A 182 7.41 -9.22 7.75
N ASN A 183 7.38 -10.55 7.83
CA ASN A 183 8.30 -11.31 8.67
C ASN A 183 9.74 -11.17 8.14
N ALA A 184 10.70 -11.00 9.05
CA ALA A 184 12.13 -10.95 8.74
C ALA A 184 12.67 -12.26 8.12
N GLN A 185 11.98 -13.40 8.33
CA GLN A 185 12.31 -14.69 7.71
C GLN A 185 11.69 -14.87 6.32
N SER A 186 11.26 -13.78 5.69
CA SER A 186 10.75 -13.78 4.33
C SER A 186 11.78 -14.38 3.36
N ASN A 187 11.31 -15.21 2.44
CA ASN A 187 12.15 -15.74 1.35
C ASN A 187 12.59 -14.66 0.34
N ASN A 188 12.13 -13.42 0.51
CA ASN A 188 12.51 -12.28 -0.30
C ASN A 188 13.34 -11.30 0.54
N PRO A 189 14.65 -11.13 0.26
CA PRO A 189 15.52 -10.21 0.98
C PRO A 189 15.18 -8.73 0.68
N HIS A 190 14.41 -8.45 -0.36
CA HIS A 190 13.99 -7.10 -0.75
C HIS A 190 12.64 -6.73 -0.13
N THR A 191 12.46 -7.06 1.15
CA THR A 191 11.27 -6.69 1.91
C THR A 191 11.64 -5.78 3.07
N GLU A 192 10.76 -4.85 3.41
CA GLU A 192 10.93 -3.94 4.55
C GLU A 192 9.61 -3.55 5.18
N ASN A 193 9.68 -3.07 6.41
CA ASN A 193 8.58 -2.47 7.14
C ASN A 193 8.95 -1.03 7.50
N VAL A 194 8.13 -0.06 7.11
CA VAL A 194 8.33 1.36 7.40
C VAL A 194 7.25 1.84 8.36
N GLU A 195 7.66 2.21 9.57
CA GLU A 195 6.75 2.80 10.56
C GLU A 195 6.52 4.28 10.26
N VAL A 196 5.26 4.71 10.30
CA VAL A 196 4.83 6.10 10.23
C VAL A 196 3.86 6.42 11.36
N ILE A 197 3.66 7.71 11.68
CA ILE A 197 2.62 8.14 12.61
C ILE A 197 1.40 8.54 11.81
N ALA A 198 0.40 7.66 11.72
CA ALA A 198 -0.83 7.89 10.97
C ALA A 198 -2.00 7.14 11.58
N SER A 199 -3.23 7.62 11.37
CA SER A 199 -4.45 6.82 11.51
C SER A 199 -4.60 5.89 10.30
N HIS A 200 -5.46 4.89 10.37
CA HIS A 200 -5.72 3.98 9.25
C HIS A 200 -6.23 4.72 8.01
N ILE A 201 -7.25 5.57 8.21
CA ILE A 201 -7.81 6.42 7.14
C ILE A 201 -6.76 7.44 6.69
N GLY A 202 -5.98 7.97 7.62
CA GLY A 202 -4.93 8.94 7.33
C GLY A 202 -3.78 8.38 6.49
N LEU A 203 -3.46 7.09 6.55
CA LEU A 203 -2.36 6.50 5.75
C LEU A 203 -2.43 6.88 4.27
N GLY A 204 -3.64 6.95 3.70
CA GLY A 204 -3.84 7.37 2.31
C GLY A 204 -3.56 8.85 2.04
N MET A 205 -3.50 9.69 3.09
CA MET A 205 -3.44 11.16 3.00
C MET A 205 -2.36 11.76 3.89
N ASN A 206 -1.38 10.99 4.31
CA ASN A 206 -0.31 11.42 5.21
C ASN A 206 0.95 11.81 4.43
N PRO A 207 1.52 13.00 4.65
CA PRO A 207 2.73 13.44 3.94
C PRO A 207 3.93 12.51 4.11
N ALA A 208 4.09 11.90 5.29
CA ALA A 208 5.18 10.95 5.54
C ALA A 208 5.02 9.70 4.67
N VAL A 209 3.78 9.20 4.53
CA VAL A 209 3.49 8.07 3.63
C VAL A 209 3.78 8.45 2.18
N TRP A 210 3.33 9.61 1.72
CA TRP A 210 3.56 10.06 0.33
C TRP A 210 5.05 10.21 0.01
N TRP A 211 5.85 10.64 0.99
CA TRP A 211 7.31 10.65 0.82
C TRP A 211 7.87 9.23 0.65
N VAL A 212 7.42 8.27 1.48
CA VAL A 212 7.83 6.86 1.33
C VAL A 212 7.44 6.34 -0.05
N LEU A 213 6.21 6.62 -0.52
CA LEU A 213 5.77 6.21 -1.86
C LEU A 213 6.72 6.73 -2.95
N ALA A 214 7.02 8.05 -2.93
CA ALA A 214 7.92 8.66 -3.90
C ALA A 214 9.33 8.05 -3.86
N ASP A 215 9.88 7.83 -2.66
CA ASP A 215 11.21 7.25 -2.47
C ASP A 215 11.28 5.78 -2.95
N ARG A 216 10.25 4.98 -2.62
CA ARG A 216 10.23 3.57 -3.00
C ARG A 216 10.00 3.34 -4.49
N LEU A 217 9.10 4.11 -5.09
CA LEU A 217 8.82 4.05 -6.52
C LEU A 217 10.02 4.49 -7.37
N ALA A 218 10.80 5.46 -6.91
CA ALA A 218 11.97 5.96 -7.62
C ALA A 218 13.14 4.96 -7.67
N GLN A 219 13.08 3.87 -6.89
CA GLN A 219 14.15 2.89 -6.91
C GLN A 219 14.14 2.04 -8.17
N GLN A 220 15.32 1.86 -8.74
CA GLN A 220 15.52 0.87 -9.79
C GLN A 220 15.46 -0.54 -9.17
N PRO A 221 14.76 -1.51 -9.79
CA PRO A 221 14.61 -2.85 -9.24
C PRO A 221 15.93 -3.55 -8.90
N SER A 222 16.98 -3.31 -9.69
CA SER A 222 18.32 -3.87 -9.50
C SER A 222 19.14 -3.17 -8.41
N GLN A 223 18.67 -2.04 -7.87
CA GLN A 223 19.39 -1.20 -6.92
C GLN A 223 18.60 -1.00 -5.63
N TRP A 224 17.74 -1.95 -5.29
CA TRP A 224 16.92 -1.86 -4.10
C TRP A 224 17.78 -1.68 -2.83
N LYS A 225 17.36 -0.72 -2.00
CA LYS A 225 17.94 -0.45 -0.69
C LYS A 225 16.80 -0.20 0.29
N PRO A 226 16.93 -0.59 1.57
CA PRO A 226 15.94 -0.24 2.58
C PRO A 226 15.70 1.26 2.65
N PHE A 227 14.47 1.63 3.04
CA PHE A 227 14.11 3.03 3.27
C PHE A 227 14.99 3.65 4.35
N SER A 228 15.53 4.80 4.04
CA SER A 228 16.25 5.62 5.01
C SER A 228 15.49 6.95 5.18
N SER A 229 15.05 7.22 6.42
CA SER A 229 14.37 8.49 6.69
C SER A 229 15.29 9.67 6.36
N PRO A 230 14.76 10.74 5.75
CA PRO A 230 15.51 11.96 5.53
C PRO A 230 16.14 12.50 6.84
N SER A 231 17.26 13.18 6.75
CA SER A 231 17.90 13.83 7.93
C SER A 231 17.09 15.03 8.42
N GLY A 232 17.07 15.27 9.71
CA GLY A 232 16.42 16.43 10.34
C GLY A 232 15.01 16.16 10.88
N LEU A 233 14.13 17.18 10.85
CA LEU A 233 12.74 17.09 11.35
C LEU A 233 11.92 15.92 10.78
N PRO A 234 12.02 15.59 9.50
CA PRO A 234 11.32 14.42 8.95
C PRO A 234 11.65 13.11 9.64
N ARG A 235 12.80 12.99 10.32
CA ARG A 235 13.18 11.79 11.08
C ARG A 235 12.21 11.49 12.24
N LEU A 236 11.54 12.48 12.78
CA LEU A 236 10.52 12.29 13.83
C LEU A 236 9.24 11.66 13.28
N LEU A 237 9.00 11.76 11.97
CA LEU A 237 7.83 11.17 11.30
C LEU A 237 8.00 9.68 11.03
N TYR A 238 9.23 9.16 11.10
CA TYR A 238 9.58 7.77 10.86
C TYR A 238 10.24 7.18 12.10
N PRO A 239 9.44 6.69 13.07
CA PRO A 239 9.97 6.05 14.25
C PRO A 239 10.88 4.86 13.90
N ASP A 240 12.00 4.73 14.60
CA ASP A 240 12.89 3.59 14.43
C ASP A 240 12.34 2.40 15.23
N PRO A 241 11.89 1.31 14.58
CA PRO A 241 11.31 0.17 15.27
C PRO A 241 12.28 -0.53 16.24
N SER A 242 13.60 -0.39 16.01
CA SER A 242 14.65 -1.01 16.84
C SER A 242 14.89 -0.29 18.16
N ARG A 243 14.34 0.91 18.33
CA ARG A 243 14.56 1.75 19.52
C ARG A 243 13.43 1.71 20.54
N ARG A 244 12.48 0.76 20.40
CA ARG A 244 11.33 0.64 21.31
C ARG A 244 11.16 -0.75 21.84
#